data_c9f9d229da02fa4ee78cf3442db3a6ee
#
_entry.id   c9f9d229da02fa4ee78cf3442db3a6ee
#
_cell.length_a   1.000
_cell.length_b   1.000
_cell.length_c   1.000
_cell.angle_alpha   90.00
_cell.angle_beta   90.00
_cell.angle_gamma   90.00
#
_symmetry.space_group_name_H-M   'P 1'
#
loop_
_entity.id
_entity.type
_entity.pdbx_description
1 polymer ?
#
loop_
_entity_poly.entity_id
_entity_poly.type
_entity_poly.pdbx_seq_one_letter_code
_entity_poly.pdbx_strand_id
1 'polypeptide(L)'
;MANPDRASFSKLFNKHPLPLARLGLLLLCAAWLLPGLVGHAPWKGGDGEHFVQLWLLLKSGATPQSVSATPPLYYWVATATAWLTSSFLSLADGARLASGLFIALALFFIARTARALYGAETAWAAALTLLGCMGLLVRGHELNAATAQFAAAAIMLHGIATLPQGPRGGWALGAGAILMLLAGGAAEAALFLLLAMGLPGLLEAFRSPPARRALAWGVGLALAASAAWLAYLTTQAIPLRQALNLQRWLGGASLRPAFYLSILGWYAWPAWPLAAWALYRGRRQWRTPGIVLPVGALLGLLALYVFDTDPGEEQGLILLLPLALLGASGLYTLRRGAAYALLWFGIMLFGFLALVLWVYWSAHDLGSPARLAARLTRLGMTGVGVLRPWALALGVAVTLAWVMFLARIRRSPLRPILVWTAGMTFSWGLLMALFQAPLDQRLSYASVGAVLAARVPPTECIQTYQVRSQQRLLLAYHSGRMLAPADIGCAWLLVETRQRDIEPHISPDWVKVWDGARPGDRSDLFHLYGHR
;
A
#
# COMPACT_ATOMS: atom_id res chain seq x y z
N MET A 1 -41.31 -5.92 15.01
CA MET A 1 -41.20 -5.01 16.13
C MET A 1 -39.94 -4.16 15.97
N ALA A 2 -40.09 -2.92 15.60
CA ALA A 2 -38.99 -1.97 15.46
C ALA A 2 -38.45 -1.62 16.85
N ASN A 3 -37.16 -1.74 17.03
CA ASN A 3 -36.47 -1.46 18.30
C ASN A 3 -36.52 0.06 18.55
N PRO A 4 -37.15 0.55 19.63
CA PRO A 4 -37.29 1.97 19.92
C PRO A 4 -35.95 2.71 20.10
N ASP A 5 -34.88 2.01 20.42
CA ASP A 5 -33.51 2.58 20.53
C ASP A 5 -32.92 3.04 19.19
N ARG A 6 -33.35 2.46 18.05
CA ARG A 6 -32.91 2.92 16.71
C ARG A 6 -33.48 4.29 16.35
N ALA A 7 -34.70 4.60 16.77
CA ALA A 7 -35.33 5.87 16.47
C ALA A 7 -34.72 7.04 17.26
N SER A 8 -34.21 6.78 18.47
CA SER A 8 -33.52 7.77 19.29
C SER A 8 -32.11 8.10 18.77
N PHE A 9 -31.38 7.08 18.23
CA PHE A 9 -30.05 7.27 17.66
C PHE A 9 -30.10 8.06 16.34
N SER A 10 -31.08 7.80 15.46
CA SER A 10 -31.22 8.54 14.20
C SER A 10 -31.52 10.04 14.41
N LYS A 11 -32.24 10.40 15.48
CA LYS A 11 -32.54 11.79 15.83
C LYS A 11 -31.33 12.57 16.36
N LEU A 12 -30.35 11.91 16.99
CA LEU A 12 -29.08 12.53 17.44
C LEU A 12 -28.11 12.83 16.28
N PHE A 13 -28.21 12.09 15.17
CA PHE A 13 -27.33 12.24 14.01
C PHE A 13 -27.99 12.95 12.81
N ASN A 14 -29.31 13.17 12.82
CA ASN A 14 -29.99 13.95 11.77
C ASN A 14 -29.76 15.47 11.87
N LYS A 15 -29.11 15.97 12.91
CA LYS A 15 -28.39 17.24 12.85
C LYS A 15 -27.07 16.93 12.10
N HIS A 16 -27.02 17.33 10.84
CA HIS A 16 -25.83 17.22 9.97
C HIS A 16 -24.55 17.34 10.80
N PRO A 17 -23.57 16.38 10.71
CA PRO A 17 -22.28 16.60 11.33
C PRO A 17 -21.80 17.95 10.80
N LEU A 18 -21.52 18.88 11.70
CA LEU A 18 -21.05 20.22 11.39
C LEU A 18 -20.00 20.09 10.26
N PRO A 19 -20.01 21.00 9.27
CA PRO A 19 -19.04 20.95 8.16
C PRO A 19 -17.59 20.80 8.67
N LEU A 20 -17.31 21.31 9.87
CA LEU A 20 -16.04 21.16 10.60
C LEU A 20 -15.68 19.70 10.94
N ALA A 21 -16.64 18.84 11.29
CA ALA A 21 -16.33 17.43 11.59
C ALA A 21 -15.96 16.64 10.32
N ARG A 22 -16.63 16.92 9.20
CA ARG A 22 -16.28 16.32 7.90
C ARG A 22 -14.92 16.81 7.43
N LEU A 23 -14.65 18.11 7.56
CA LEU A 23 -13.34 18.67 7.25
C LEU A 23 -12.24 18.03 8.09
N GLY A 24 -12.45 17.86 9.41
CA GLY A 24 -11.49 17.19 10.29
C GLY A 24 -11.17 15.75 9.86
N LEU A 25 -12.18 14.98 9.40
CA LEU A 25 -11.97 13.63 8.89
C LEU A 25 -11.26 13.63 7.54
N LEU A 26 -11.56 14.57 6.65
CA LEU A 26 -10.83 14.72 5.39
C LEU A 26 -9.38 15.13 5.62
N LEU A 27 -9.14 16.05 6.57
CA LEU A 27 -7.79 16.43 6.98
C LEU A 27 -7.01 15.26 7.58
N LEU A 28 -7.67 14.39 8.38
CA LEU A 28 -7.05 13.17 8.88
C LEU A 28 -6.67 12.22 7.74
N CYS A 29 -7.54 12.02 6.75
CA CYS A 29 -7.23 11.24 5.56
C CYS A 29 -6.03 11.82 4.79
N ALA A 30 -6.01 13.13 4.60
CA ALA A 30 -4.88 13.81 3.95
C ALA A 30 -3.58 13.71 4.76
N ALA A 31 -3.66 13.92 6.08
CA ALA A 31 -2.52 13.77 7.00
C ALA A 31 -2.00 12.33 7.07
N TRP A 32 -2.84 11.34 6.80
CA TRP A 32 -2.43 9.95 6.69
C TRP A 32 -1.76 9.68 5.34
N LEU A 33 -2.29 10.21 4.24
CA LEU A 33 -1.82 9.93 2.87
C LEU A 33 -0.50 10.63 2.53
N LEU A 34 -0.32 11.90 2.95
CA LEU A 34 0.77 12.72 2.42
C LEU A 34 2.17 12.39 2.98
N PRO A 35 2.38 12.17 4.30
CA PRO A 35 3.70 11.86 4.83
C PRO A 35 4.23 10.54 4.26
N GLY A 36 5.46 10.57 3.73
CA GLY A 36 6.10 9.38 3.16
C GLY A 36 5.78 9.09 1.68
N LEU A 37 4.89 9.86 1.03
CA LEU A 37 4.73 9.77 -0.42
C LEU A 37 5.80 10.55 -1.19
N VAL A 38 6.33 11.61 -0.59
CA VAL A 38 7.27 12.51 -1.25
C VAL A 38 8.50 12.81 -0.39
N GLY A 39 9.58 13.24 -1.02
CA GLY A 39 10.79 13.72 -0.36
C GLY A 39 11.82 12.63 -0.06
N HIS A 40 11.78 11.49 -0.73
CA HIS A 40 12.80 10.44 -0.61
C HIS A 40 13.04 9.71 -1.94
N ALA A 41 14.24 9.19 -2.11
CA ALA A 41 14.61 8.36 -3.26
C ALA A 41 13.83 7.02 -3.28
N PRO A 42 13.88 6.26 -4.38
CA PRO A 42 13.35 4.89 -4.38
C PRO A 42 14.04 4.03 -3.35
N TRP A 43 13.27 3.47 -2.41
CA TRP A 43 13.80 2.61 -1.37
C TRP A 43 13.94 1.16 -1.84
N LYS A 44 14.83 0.41 -1.22
CA LYS A 44 14.98 -1.02 -1.50
C LYS A 44 13.69 -1.79 -1.18
N GLY A 45 13.42 -2.84 -1.94
CA GLY A 45 12.18 -3.63 -1.83
C GLY A 45 11.14 -3.19 -2.84
N GLY A 46 9.86 -3.30 -2.50
CA GLY A 46 8.75 -3.06 -3.43
C GLY A 46 8.78 -1.68 -4.09
N ASP A 47 9.05 -0.62 -3.32
CA ASP A 47 9.17 0.74 -3.86
C ASP A 47 10.22 0.84 -4.99
N GLY A 48 11.41 0.28 -4.76
CA GLY A 48 12.47 0.25 -5.77
C GLY A 48 12.17 -0.66 -6.94
N GLU A 49 11.46 -1.76 -6.72
CA GLU A 49 11.08 -2.72 -7.75
C GLU A 49 10.10 -2.11 -8.75
N HIS A 50 9.04 -1.48 -8.25
CA HIS A 50 8.08 -0.78 -9.09
C HIS A 50 8.67 0.47 -9.74
N PHE A 51 9.59 1.17 -9.04
CA PHE A 51 10.29 2.30 -9.63
C PHE A 51 11.16 1.89 -10.83
N VAL A 52 11.90 0.80 -10.70
CA VAL A 52 12.73 0.27 -11.80
C VAL A 52 11.87 -0.09 -13.01
N GLN A 53 10.72 -0.72 -12.80
CA GLN A 53 9.78 -1.03 -13.88
C GLN A 53 9.32 0.25 -14.60
N LEU A 54 8.91 1.27 -13.83
CA LEU A 54 8.52 2.56 -14.38
C LEU A 54 9.66 3.21 -15.17
N TRP A 55 10.86 3.24 -14.60
CA TRP A 55 12.02 3.86 -15.22
C TRP A 55 12.42 3.16 -16.53
N LEU A 56 12.37 1.83 -16.56
CA LEU A 56 12.61 1.07 -17.79
C LEU A 56 11.56 1.37 -18.86
N LEU A 57 10.29 1.46 -18.50
CA LEU A 57 9.22 1.82 -19.43
C LEU A 57 9.44 3.20 -20.04
N LEU A 58 9.86 4.17 -19.24
CA LEU A 58 10.14 5.53 -19.71
C LEU A 58 11.41 5.60 -20.59
N LYS A 59 12.47 4.84 -20.24
CA LYS A 59 13.76 4.84 -20.96
C LYS A 59 13.70 4.08 -22.28
N SER A 60 12.96 2.98 -22.34
CA SER A 60 12.83 2.16 -23.54
C SER A 60 11.94 2.75 -24.63
N GLY A 61 11.37 3.94 -24.40
CA GLY A 61 10.40 4.54 -25.32
C GLY A 61 9.08 3.77 -25.40
N ALA A 62 8.74 3.05 -24.32
CA ALA A 62 7.49 2.33 -24.12
C ALA A 62 7.01 1.60 -25.38
N THR A 63 7.79 0.61 -25.86
CA THR A 63 7.29 -0.25 -26.92
C THR A 63 6.01 -0.94 -26.43
N PRO A 64 5.00 -1.13 -27.28
CA PRO A 64 3.79 -1.86 -26.89
C PRO A 64 4.08 -3.21 -26.21
N GLN A 65 5.16 -3.88 -26.60
CA GLN A 65 5.59 -5.17 -26.04
C GLN A 65 6.14 -5.06 -24.61
N SER A 66 6.87 -3.99 -24.25
CA SER A 66 7.37 -3.78 -22.89
C SER A 66 6.29 -3.32 -21.91
N VAL A 67 5.29 -2.56 -22.40
CA VAL A 67 4.17 -2.05 -21.60
C VAL A 67 3.18 -3.16 -21.26
N SER A 68 3.00 -4.13 -22.15
CA SER A 68 1.96 -5.14 -22.04
C SER A 68 2.39 -6.40 -21.28
N ALA A 69 3.68 -6.56 -21.01
CA ALA A 69 4.19 -7.61 -20.11
C ALA A 69 3.96 -7.27 -18.62
N THR A 70 3.70 -6.00 -18.31
CA THR A 70 3.39 -5.53 -16.95
C THR A 70 1.95 -4.99 -16.91
N PRO A 71 1.21 -5.17 -15.80
CA PRO A 71 -0.14 -4.61 -15.66
C PRO A 71 -0.11 -3.08 -15.86
N PRO A 72 -0.74 -2.54 -16.90
CA PRO A 72 -0.44 -1.18 -17.35
C PRO A 72 -1.05 -0.08 -16.49
N LEU A 73 -2.18 -0.33 -15.81
CA LEU A 73 -2.99 0.70 -15.15
C LEU A 73 -2.18 1.54 -14.16
N TYR A 74 -1.45 0.88 -13.28
CA TYR A 74 -0.67 1.58 -12.27
C TYR A 74 0.41 2.48 -12.91
N TYR A 75 1.16 1.94 -13.87
CA TYR A 75 2.27 2.64 -14.50
C TYR A 75 1.81 3.77 -15.42
N TRP A 76 0.64 3.66 -16.05
CA TRP A 76 0.04 4.78 -16.78
C TRP A 76 -0.28 5.96 -15.84
N VAL A 77 -0.92 5.68 -14.70
CA VAL A 77 -1.24 6.72 -13.72
C VAL A 77 0.03 7.27 -13.07
N ALA A 78 1.00 6.41 -12.72
CA ALA A 78 2.28 6.82 -12.15
C ALA A 78 3.09 7.71 -13.10
N THR A 79 3.10 7.38 -14.41
CA THR A 79 3.72 8.22 -15.43
C THR A 79 3.00 9.57 -15.56
N ALA A 80 1.67 9.55 -15.57
CA ALA A 80 0.87 10.77 -15.68
C ALA A 80 1.09 11.70 -14.47
N THR A 81 1.06 11.16 -13.25
CA THR A 81 1.31 11.95 -12.03
C THR A 81 2.75 12.48 -11.97
N ALA A 82 3.74 11.66 -12.36
CA ALA A 82 5.13 12.10 -12.45
C ALA A 82 5.32 13.21 -13.48
N TRP A 83 4.68 13.10 -14.65
CA TRP A 83 4.72 14.14 -15.69
C TRP A 83 4.06 15.45 -15.22
N LEU A 84 2.87 15.37 -14.62
CA LEU A 84 2.13 16.54 -14.12
C LEU A 84 2.88 17.28 -13.01
N THR A 85 3.71 16.59 -12.25
CA THR A 85 4.45 17.17 -11.11
C THR A 85 5.93 17.38 -11.38
N SER A 86 6.39 17.13 -12.60
CA SER A 86 7.82 17.15 -13.00
C SER A 86 8.53 18.50 -12.78
N SER A 87 7.76 19.59 -12.68
CA SER A 87 8.29 20.94 -12.43
C SER A 87 8.76 21.16 -10.97
N PHE A 88 8.30 20.34 -10.01
CA PHE A 88 8.59 20.55 -8.59
C PHE A 88 8.82 19.28 -7.78
N LEU A 89 8.56 18.08 -8.35
CA LEU A 89 8.84 16.79 -7.72
C LEU A 89 9.82 15.96 -8.54
N SER A 90 10.55 15.09 -7.86
CA SER A 90 11.35 14.05 -8.51
C SER A 90 10.46 13.05 -9.25
N LEU A 91 11.03 12.31 -10.22
CA LEU A 91 10.31 11.24 -10.93
C LEU A 91 9.69 10.23 -9.96
N ALA A 92 10.44 9.83 -8.93
CA ALA A 92 9.98 8.86 -7.95
C ALA A 92 8.84 9.40 -7.08
N ASP A 93 8.97 10.63 -6.60
CA ASP A 93 7.95 11.29 -5.78
C ASP A 93 6.65 11.50 -6.56
N GLY A 94 6.76 12.03 -7.78
CA GLY A 94 5.61 12.23 -8.66
C GLY A 94 4.90 10.94 -8.99
N ALA A 95 5.65 9.86 -9.21
CA ALA A 95 5.08 8.54 -9.49
C ALA A 95 4.36 7.93 -8.27
N ARG A 96 4.88 8.13 -7.03
CA ARG A 96 4.23 7.64 -5.80
C ARG A 96 2.88 8.28 -5.54
N LEU A 97 2.61 9.46 -6.06
CA LEU A 97 1.28 10.08 -5.96
C LEU A 97 0.18 9.19 -6.55
N ALA A 98 0.52 8.31 -7.51
CA ALA A 98 -0.44 7.32 -8.03
C ALA A 98 -0.93 6.36 -6.95
N SER A 99 -0.04 5.86 -6.07
CA SER A 99 -0.43 5.02 -4.94
C SER A 99 -1.39 5.77 -4.01
N GLY A 100 -1.07 7.02 -3.65
CA GLY A 100 -1.96 7.88 -2.86
C GLY A 100 -3.34 8.09 -3.52
N LEU A 101 -3.37 8.31 -4.83
CA LEU A 101 -4.62 8.46 -5.59
C LEU A 101 -5.48 7.19 -5.56
N PHE A 102 -4.90 6.02 -5.79
CA PHE A 102 -5.62 4.75 -5.74
C PHE A 102 -6.13 4.44 -4.32
N ILE A 103 -5.36 4.75 -3.28
CA ILE A 103 -5.83 4.60 -1.90
C ILE A 103 -6.99 5.55 -1.60
N ALA A 104 -6.89 6.82 -2.00
CA ALA A 104 -7.98 7.77 -1.83
C ALA A 104 -9.27 7.30 -2.53
N LEU A 105 -9.12 6.72 -3.73
CA LEU A 105 -10.23 6.13 -4.48
C LEU A 105 -10.83 4.92 -3.74
N ALA A 106 -9.99 4.03 -3.20
CA ALA A 106 -10.45 2.89 -2.41
C ALA A 106 -11.19 3.33 -1.14
N LEU A 107 -10.67 4.33 -0.41
CA LEU A 107 -11.32 4.92 0.76
C LEU A 107 -12.69 5.51 0.43
N PHE A 108 -12.79 6.21 -0.69
CA PHE A 108 -14.05 6.77 -1.17
C PHE A 108 -15.08 5.67 -1.44
N PHE A 109 -14.69 4.63 -2.20
CA PHE A 109 -15.63 3.57 -2.57
C PHE A 109 -15.97 2.65 -1.40
N ILE A 110 -15.04 2.35 -0.49
CA ILE A 110 -15.34 1.54 0.70
C ILE A 110 -16.31 2.26 1.64
N ALA A 111 -16.17 3.58 1.80
CA ALA A 111 -17.11 4.40 2.58
C ALA A 111 -18.50 4.40 1.95
N ARG A 112 -18.60 4.49 0.62
CA ARG A 112 -19.87 4.39 -0.11
C ARG A 112 -20.50 3.00 -0.02
N THR A 113 -19.68 1.95 -0.06
CA THR A 113 -20.12 0.56 0.11
C THR A 113 -20.68 0.33 1.50
N ALA A 114 -19.98 0.77 2.53
CA ALA A 114 -20.47 0.68 3.91
C ALA A 114 -21.79 1.44 4.09
N ARG A 115 -21.90 2.64 3.51
CA ARG A 115 -23.15 3.42 3.50
C ARG A 115 -24.30 2.66 2.83
N ALA A 116 -24.03 1.98 1.72
CA ALA A 116 -25.05 1.22 0.99
C ALA A 116 -25.51 -0.04 1.74
N LEU A 117 -24.60 -0.71 2.46
CA LEU A 117 -24.88 -1.95 3.18
C LEU A 117 -25.45 -1.74 4.59
N TYR A 118 -24.99 -0.72 5.31
CA TYR A 118 -25.23 -0.57 6.74
C TYR A 118 -25.86 0.78 7.13
N GLY A 119 -25.90 1.75 6.22
CA GLY A 119 -26.43 3.10 6.46
C GLY A 119 -25.37 4.20 6.49
N ALA A 120 -25.84 5.46 6.45
CA ALA A 120 -24.98 6.63 6.24
C ALA A 120 -23.89 6.84 7.31
N GLU A 121 -24.16 6.46 8.53
CA GLU A 121 -23.27 6.61 9.70
C GLU A 121 -22.05 5.70 9.65
N THR A 122 -22.12 4.57 8.92
CA THR A 122 -21.01 3.59 8.84
C THR A 122 -19.96 3.95 7.80
N ALA A 123 -20.20 4.93 6.95
CA ALA A 123 -19.27 5.32 5.90
C ALA A 123 -17.88 5.69 6.46
N TRP A 124 -17.84 6.55 7.46
CA TRP A 124 -16.58 6.93 8.11
C TRP A 124 -15.97 5.80 8.95
N ALA A 125 -16.81 4.96 9.55
CA ALA A 125 -16.33 3.79 10.29
C ALA A 125 -15.51 2.86 9.39
N ALA A 126 -15.97 2.60 8.16
CA ALA A 126 -15.25 1.76 7.21
C ALA A 126 -13.93 2.38 6.76
N ALA A 127 -13.94 3.68 6.40
CA ALA A 127 -12.73 4.38 6.00
C ALA A 127 -11.70 4.44 7.14
N LEU A 128 -12.12 4.76 8.37
CA LEU A 128 -11.23 4.79 9.53
C LEU A 128 -10.71 3.40 9.90
N THR A 129 -11.54 2.36 9.82
CA THR A 129 -11.09 0.98 10.08
C THR A 129 -10.04 0.56 9.05
N LEU A 130 -10.24 0.93 7.79
CA LEU A 130 -9.29 0.64 6.71
C LEU A 130 -7.98 1.41 6.89
N LEU A 131 -8.03 2.71 7.13
CA LEU A 131 -6.84 3.53 7.44
C LEU A 131 -6.12 3.08 8.72
N GLY A 132 -6.85 2.49 9.66
CA GLY A 132 -6.29 1.92 10.88
C GLY A 132 -5.54 0.60 10.68
N CYS A 133 -5.58 -0.04 9.50
CA CYS A 133 -4.88 -1.28 9.23
C CYS A 133 -3.39 -1.04 9.01
N MET A 134 -2.55 -1.73 9.78
CA MET A 134 -1.08 -1.54 9.73
C MET A 134 -0.50 -1.91 8.37
N GLY A 135 -1.02 -2.94 7.72
CA GLY A 135 -0.58 -3.33 6.38
C GLY A 135 -0.81 -2.26 5.33
N LEU A 136 -1.93 -1.51 5.42
CA LEU A 136 -2.18 -0.40 4.51
C LEU A 136 -1.18 0.75 4.76
N LEU A 137 -0.82 1.03 6.02
CA LEU A 137 0.16 2.06 6.35
C LEU A 137 1.51 1.76 5.68
N VAL A 138 2.00 0.52 5.79
CA VAL A 138 3.30 0.13 5.24
C VAL A 138 3.29 0.15 3.71
N ARG A 139 2.28 -0.48 3.08
CA ARG A 139 2.22 -0.67 1.63
C ARG A 139 1.60 0.49 0.86
N GLY A 140 0.93 1.41 1.56
CA GLY A 140 0.24 2.53 0.94
C GLY A 140 1.11 3.73 0.60
N HIS A 141 2.33 3.81 1.16
CA HIS A 141 3.25 4.93 0.97
C HIS A 141 4.43 4.62 0.05
N GLU A 142 4.43 3.43 -0.55
CA GLU A 142 5.43 2.99 -1.53
C GLU A 142 4.88 3.11 -2.96
N LEU A 143 5.76 3.13 -3.96
CA LEU A 143 5.39 2.77 -5.32
C LEU A 143 4.90 1.32 -5.30
N ASN A 144 3.61 1.10 -5.53
CA ASN A 144 3.02 -0.22 -5.37
C ASN A 144 1.85 -0.43 -6.34
N ALA A 145 2.06 -1.28 -7.35
CA ALA A 145 1.05 -1.58 -8.35
C ALA A 145 -0.21 -2.25 -7.78
N ALA A 146 -0.11 -2.96 -6.65
CA ALA A 146 -1.26 -3.58 -5.99
C ALA A 146 -2.28 -2.56 -5.47
N THR A 147 -1.91 -1.28 -5.30
CA THR A 147 -2.86 -0.21 -4.94
C THR A 147 -3.91 0.02 -6.02
N ALA A 148 -3.58 -0.21 -7.30
CA ALA A 148 -4.54 -0.14 -8.40
C ALA A 148 -5.57 -1.28 -8.31
N GLN A 149 -5.14 -2.52 -8.00
CA GLN A 149 -6.04 -3.64 -7.74
C GLN A 149 -6.93 -3.39 -6.52
N PHE A 150 -6.35 -2.82 -5.47
CA PHE A 150 -7.07 -2.45 -4.24
C PHE A 150 -8.20 -1.45 -4.52
N ALA A 151 -7.95 -0.41 -5.31
CA ALA A 151 -8.98 0.54 -5.73
C ALA A 151 -10.04 -0.10 -6.62
N ALA A 152 -9.63 -0.92 -7.59
CA ALA A 152 -10.54 -1.65 -8.46
C ALA A 152 -11.47 -2.60 -7.68
N ALA A 153 -10.94 -3.34 -6.70
CA ALA A 153 -11.72 -4.19 -5.80
C ALA A 153 -12.74 -3.39 -4.98
N ALA A 154 -12.36 -2.22 -4.47
CA ALA A 154 -13.28 -1.34 -3.75
C ALA A 154 -14.42 -0.85 -4.65
N ILE A 155 -14.14 -0.52 -5.92
CA ILE A 155 -15.14 -0.13 -6.92
C ILE A 155 -16.07 -1.32 -7.22
N MET A 156 -15.53 -2.54 -7.41
CA MET A 156 -16.33 -3.75 -7.65
C MET A 156 -17.25 -4.05 -6.48
N LEU A 157 -16.73 -4.02 -5.24
CA LEU A 157 -17.54 -4.21 -4.03
C LEU A 157 -18.67 -3.17 -3.93
N HIS A 158 -18.39 -1.91 -4.27
CA HIS A 158 -19.41 -0.86 -4.34
C HIS A 158 -20.45 -1.17 -5.41
N GLY A 159 -20.00 -1.57 -6.60
CA GLY A 159 -20.87 -1.97 -7.71
C GLY A 159 -21.82 -3.08 -7.28
N ILE A 160 -21.29 -4.17 -6.71
CA ILE A 160 -22.08 -5.30 -6.22
C ILE A 160 -23.09 -4.85 -5.15
N ALA A 161 -22.65 -4.09 -4.14
CA ALA A 161 -23.52 -3.63 -3.06
C ALA A 161 -24.70 -2.77 -3.55
N THR A 162 -24.52 -2.08 -4.67
CA THR A 162 -25.53 -1.14 -5.22
C THR A 162 -26.31 -1.69 -6.43
N LEU A 163 -26.09 -2.94 -6.85
CA LEU A 163 -26.88 -3.59 -7.91
C LEU A 163 -28.40 -3.47 -7.69
N PRO A 164 -28.95 -3.68 -6.47
CA PRO A 164 -30.38 -3.53 -6.22
C PRO A 164 -30.90 -2.10 -6.40
N GLN A 165 -30.01 -1.11 -6.39
CA GLN A 165 -30.36 0.31 -6.52
C GLN A 165 -30.48 0.75 -8.00
N GLY A 166 -30.08 -0.10 -8.95
CA GLY A 166 -30.23 0.13 -10.39
C GLY A 166 -28.92 0.20 -11.17
N PRO A 167 -28.92 0.79 -12.38
CA PRO A 167 -27.87 0.63 -13.38
C PRO A 167 -26.50 1.15 -12.95
N ARG A 168 -26.45 2.15 -12.03
CA ARG A 168 -25.17 2.67 -11.51
C ARG A 168 -24.33 1.61 -10.83
N GLY A 169 -24.96 0.61 -10.17
CA GLY A 169 -24.27 -0.54 -9.59
C GLY A 169 -23.60 -1.40 -10.67
N GLY A 170 -24.30 -1.65 -11.78
CA GLY A 170 -23.76 -2.38 -12.93
C GLY A 170 -22.59 -1.66 -13.58
N TRP A 171 -22.70 -0.36 -13.81
CA TRP A 171 -21.58 0.44 -14.33
C TRP A 171 -20.35 0.40 -13.43
N ALA A 172 -20.54 0.55 -12.11
CA ALA A 172 -19.43 0.46 -11.16
C ALA A 172 -18.79 -0.93 -11.14
N LEU A 173 -19.61 -2.00 -11.21
CA LEU A 173 -19.10 -3.38 -11.27
C LEU A 173 -18.27 -3.60 -12.55
N GLY A 174 -18.79 -3.21 -13.71
CA GLY A 174 -18.09 -3.35 -14.99
C GLY A 174 -16.81 -2.51 -15.06
N ALA A 175 -16.88 -1.24 -14.66
CA ALA A 175 -15.71 -0.36 -14.62
C ALA A 175 -14.63 -0.89 -13.65
N GLY A 176 -15.03 -1.34 -12.46
CA GLY A 176 -14.11 -1.97 -11.51
C GLY A 176 -13.45 -3.23 -12.06
N ALA A 177 -14.20 -4.06 -12.79
CA ALA A 177 -13.65 -5.26 -13.43
C ALA A 177 -12.63 -4.92 -14.54
N ILE A 178 -12.90 -3.89 -15.35
CA ILE A 178 -11.95 -3.39 -16.34
C ILE A 178 -10.67 -2.90 -15.68
N LEU A 179 -10.80 -2.06 -14.64
CA LEU A 179 -9.64 -1.54 -13.90
C LEU A 179 -8.85 -2.67 -13.22
N MET A 180 -9.53 -3.69 -12.69
CA MET A 180 -8.90 -4.86 -12.09
C MET A 180 -8.13 -5.67 -13.14
N LEU A 181 -8.68 -5.88 -14.32
CA LEU A 181 -8.02 -6.57 -15.43
C LEU A 181 -6.75 -5.82 -15.87
N LEU A 182 -6.85 -4.50 -16.05
CA LEU A 182 -5.72 -3.64 -16.41
C LEU A 182 -4.68 -3.51 -15.30
N ALA A 183 -5.07 -3.74 -14.04
CA ALA A 183 -4.16 -3.84 -12.90
C ALA A 183 -3.54 -5.24 -12.72
N GLY A 184 -3.84 -6.20 -13.60
CA GLY A 184 -3.30 -7.56 -13.54
C GLY A 184 -4.01 -8.51 -12.58
N GLY A 185 -5.18 -8.12 -12.07
CA GLY A 185 -6.01 -8.92 -11.15
C GLY A 185 -7.12 -9.68 -11.88
N ALA A 186 -6.81 -10.41 -12.95
CA ALA A 186 -7.82 -11.13 -13.74
C ALA A 186 -8.57 -12.19 -12.92
N ALA A 187 -7.88 -12.92 -12.04
CA ALA A 187 -8.47 -13.94 -11.18
C ALA A 187 -9.37 -13.29 -10.10
N GLU A 188 -8.94 -12.20 -9.50
CA GLU A 188 -9.71 -11.42 -8.56
C GLU A 188 -10.95 -10.79 -9.22
N ALA A 189 -10.83 -10.29 -10.46
CA ALA A 189 -11.97 -9.80 -11.24
C ALA A 189 -13.01 -10.92 -11.46
N ALA A 190 -12.56 -12.09 -11.90
CA ALA A 190 -13.42 -13.26 -12.08
C ALA A 190 -14.11 -13.66 -10.79
N LEU A 191 -13.38 -13.70 -9.67
CA LEU A 191 -13.94 -14.00 -8.35
C LEU A 191 -15.07 -13.04 -7.96
N PHE A 192 -14.87 -11.73 -8.09
CA PHE A 192 -15.90 -10.73 -7.75
C PHE A 192 -17.10 -10.81 -8.70
N LEU A 193 -16.90 -11.09 -9.98
CA LEU A 193 -17.99 -11.32 -10.94
C LEU A 193 -18.79 -12.58 -10.60
N LEU A 194 -18.11 -13.68 -10.25
CA LEU A 194 -18.76 -14.93 -9.81
C LEU A 194 -19.54 -14.71 -8.51
N LEU A 195 -18.96 -13.97 -7.56
CA LEU A 195 -19.67 -13.59 -6.34
C LEU A 195 -20.94 -12.81 -6.66
N ALA A 196 -20.85 -11.80 -7.55
CA ALA A 196 -22.01 -11.00 -7.95
C ALA A 196 -23.11 -11.86 -8.61
N MET A 197 -22.72 -12.80 -9.46
CA MET A 197 -23.65 -13.74 -10.13
C MET A 197 -24.29 -14.75 -9.16
N GLY A 198 -23.61 -15.10 -8.07
CA GLY A 198 -24.12 -16.01 -7.04
C GLY A 198 -25.12 -15.36 -6.06
N LEU A 199 -25.04 -14.03 -5.87
CA LEU A 199 -25.91 -13.34 -4.89
C LEU A 199 -27.42 -13.47 -5.12
N PRO A 200 -27.96 -13.48 -6.35
CA PRO A 200 -29.39 -13.72 -6.57
C PRO A 200 -29.88 -15.08 -6.04
N GLY A 201 -29.01 -16.09 -5.95
CA GLY A 201 -29.33 -17.37 -5.33
C GLY A 201 -29.51 -17.28 -3.80
N LEU A 202 -28.79 -16.38 -3.15
CA LEU A 202 -28.71 -16.25 -1.69
C LEU A 202 -29.60 -15.14 -1.11
N LEU A 203 -29.82 -14.05 -1.89
CA LEU A 203 -30.42 -12.80 -1.41
C LEU A 203 -31.56 -12.34 -2.32
N GLU A 204 -32.77 -12.17 -1.76
CA GLU A 204 -33.96 -11.74 -2.52
C GLU A 204 -33.80 -10.35 -3.15
N ALA A 205 -33.13 -9.42 -2.48
CA ALA A 205 -32.91 -8.07 -3.00
C ALA A 205 -32.21 -8.07 -4.38
N PHE A 206 -31.36 -9.07 -4.66
CA PHE A 206 -30.62 -9.22 -5.90
C PHE A 206 -31.42 -9.96 -7.00
N ARG A 207 -32.61 -10.50 -6.68
CA ARG A 207 -33.53 -11.12 -7.64
C ARG A 207 -34.39 -10.09 -8.38
N SER A 208 -34.46 -8.87 -7.91
CA SER A 208 -35.26 -7.81 -8.51
C SER A 208 -34.87 -7.55 -9.97
N PRO A 209 -35.84 -7.19 -10.88
CA PRO A 209 -35.53 -6.90 -12.25
C PRO A 209 -34.45 -5.82 -12.45
N PRO A 210 -34.45 -4.71 -11.68
CA PRO A 210 -33.39 -3.71 -11.80
C PRO A 210 -32.00 -4.26 -11.43
N ALA A 211 -31.92 -5.11 -10.37
CA ALA A 211 -30.66 -5.73 -9.96
C ALA A 211 -30.11 -6.68 -11.04
N ARG A 212 -30.98 -7.53 -11.63
CA ARG A 212 -30.55 -8.45 -12.69
C ARG A 212 -30.12 -7.71 -13.96
N ARG A 213 -30.82 -6.64 -14.35
CA ARG A 213 -30.41 -5.79 -15.49
C ARG A 213 -29.07 -5.12 -15.21
N ALA A 214 -28.89 -4.55 -14.02
CA ALA A 214 -27.63 -3.93 -13.63
C ALA A 214 -26.47 -4.95 -13.63
N LEU A 215 -26.69 -6.16 -13.11
CA LEU A 215 -25.73 -7.26 -13.13
C LEU A 215 -25.38 -7.65 -14.58
N ALA A 216 -26.38 -7.85 -15.44
CA ALA A 216 -26.17 -8.20 -16.84
C ALA A 216 -25.35 -7.12 -17.57
N TRP A 217 -25.65 -5.85 -17.36
CA TRP A 217 -24.87 -4.74 -17.90
C TRP A 217 -23.42 -4.74 -17.39
N GLY A 218 -23.21 -4.91 -16.08
CA GLY A 218 -21.87 -4.93 -15.48
C GLY A 218 -21.01 -6.10 -15.99
N VAL A 219 -21.60 -7.31 -16.06
CA VAL A 219 -20.94 -8.50 -16.59
C VAL A 219 -20.69 -8.35 -18.09
N GLY A 220 -21.69 -7.88 -18.86
CA GLY A 220 -21.55 -7.65 -20.30
C GLY A 220 -20.41 -6.67 -20.61
N LEU A 221 -20.34 -5.56 -19.87
CA LEU A 221 -19.26 -4.57 -20.01
C LEU A 221 -17.89 -5.19 -19.68
N ALA A 222 -17.79 -5.94 -18.59
CA ALA A 222 -16.57 -6.62 -18.20
C ALA A 222 -16.10 -7.63 -19.26
N LEU A 223 -17.02 -8.45 -19.80
CA LEU A 223 -16.70 -9.43 -20.84
C LEU A 223 -16.29 -8.76 -22.15
N ALA A 224 -17.01 -7.72 -22.58
CA ALA A 224 -16.66 -6.98 -23.80
C ALA A 224 -15.28 -6.33 -23.70
N ALA A 225 -14.96 -5.71 -22.55
CA ALA A 225 -13.66 -5.12 -22.33
C ALA A 225 -12.55 -6.17 -22.21
N SER A 226 -12.84 -7.33 -21.58
CA SER A 226 -11.88 -8.45 -21.51
C SER A 226 -11.59 -9.00 -22.91
N ALA A 227 -12.61 -9.16 -23.74
CA ALA A 227 -12.44 -9.61 -25.13
C ALA A 227 -11.60 -8.60 -25.94
N ALA A 228 -11.90 -7.30 -25.82
CA ALA A 228 -11.14 -6.25 -26.49
C ALA A 228 -9.66 -6.22 -26.02
N TRP A 229 -9.43 -6.38 -24.71
CA TRP A 229 -8.07 -6.44 -24.15
C TRP A 229 -7.30 -7.67 -24.65
N LEU A 230 -7.93 -8.84 -24.65
CA LEU A 230 -7.34 -10.07 -25.18
C LEU A 230 -7.03 -9.95 -26.68
N ALA A 231 -7.94 -9.37 -27.46
CA ALA A 231 -7.71 -9.10 -28.88
C ALA A 231 -6.52 -8.16 -29.09
N TYR A 232 -6.41 -7.09 -28.29
CA TYR A 232 -5.24 -6.19 -28.31
C TYR A 232 -3.94 -6.94 -27.99
N LEU A 233 -3.91 -7.76 -26.94
CA LEU A 233 -2.72 -8.55 -26.58
C LEU A 233 -2.28 -9.51 -27.69
N THR A 234 -3.23 -10.14 -28.40
CA THR A 234 -2.90 -11.01 -29.54
C THR A 234 -2.31 -10.24 -30.70
N THR A 235 -2.78 -9.02 -31.00
CA THR A 235 -2.20 -8.16 -32.06
C THR A 235 -0.76 -7.74 -31.73
N GLN A 236 -0.42 -7.65 -30.45
CA GLN A 236 0.93 -7.31 -29.99
C GLN A 236 1.83 -8.56 -29.83
N ALA A 237 1.37 -9.75 -30.22
CA ALA A 237 2.07 -11.04 -30.09
C ALA A 237 2.53 -11.35 -28.63
N ILE A 238 1.76 -10.86 -27.63
CA ILE A 238 2.08 -11.08 -26.23
C ILE A 238 1.48 -12.40 -25.78
N PRO A 239 2.28 -13.29 -25.16
CA PRO A 239 1.76 -14.55 -24.64
C PRO A 239 0.71 -14.30 -23.56
N LEU A 240 -0.50 -14.82 -23.74
CA LEU A 240 -1.63 -14.64 -22.79
C LEU A 240 -1.26 -15.13 -21.39
N ARG A 241 -0.44 -16.17 -21.27
CA ARG A 241 0.07 -16.67 -19.97
C ARG A 241 0.81 -15.58 -19.19
N GLN A 242 1.61 -14.77 -19.89
CA GLN A 242 2.36 -13.67 -19.29
C GLN A 242 1.44 -12.48 -18.99
N ALA A 243 0.61 -12.08 -19.95
CA ALA A 243 -0.27 -10.92 -19.82
C ALA A 243 -1.33 -11.06 -18.71
N LEU A 244 -1.85 -12.27 -18.51
CA LEU A 244 -2.81 -12.60 -17.46
C LEU A 244 -2.15 -13.13 -16.18
N ASN A 245 -0.82 -13.15 -16.14
CA ASN A 245 -0.03 -13.69 -15.04
C ASN A 245 -0.46 -15.11 -14.60
N LEU A 246 -0.81 -15.97 -15.58
CA LEU A 246 -1.36 -17.29 -15.28
C LEU A 246 -0.37 -18.21 -14.56
N GLN A 247 0.94 -17.99 -14.73
CA GLN A 247 1.97 -18.78 -14.05
C GLN A 247 1.83 -18.73 -12.52
N ARG A 248 1.34 -17.60 -11.99
CA ARG A 248 1.07 -17.41 -10.58
C ARG A 248 0.03 -18.41 -10.04
N TRP A 249 -0.92 -18.82 -10.88
CA TRP A 249 -2.06 -19.66 -10.49
C TRP A 249 -1.89 -21.14 -10.89
N LEU A 250 -0.87 -21.49 -11.65
CA LEU A 250 -0.66 -22.84 -12.19
C LEU A 250 0.24 -23.72 -11.31
N GLY A 251 0.80 -23.21 -10.23
CA GLY A 251 1.73 -23.93 -9.34
C GLY A 251 1.10 -24.97 -8.41
N GLY A 252 -0.24 -25.12 -8.46
CA GLY A 252 -1.00 -26.00 -7.58
C GLY A 252 -1.33 -25.37 -6.23
N ALA A 253 -2.26 -26.01 -5.49
CA ALA A 253 -2.70 -25.52 -4.20
C ALA A 253 -1.61 -25.67 -3.14
N SER A 254 -1.27 -24.58 -2.46
CA SER A 254 -0.29 -24.55 -1.37
C SER A 254 -0.81 -23.72 -0.20
N LEU A 255 -1.03 -24.34 0.94
CA LEU A 255 -1.33 -23.63 2.17
C LEU A 255 -0.03 -23.06 2.74
N ARG A 256 0.02 -21.73 2.86
CA ARG A 256 1.15 -20.98 3.46
C ARG A 256 0.71 -20.37 4.79
N PRO A 257 0.76 -21.10 5.91
CA PRO A 257 0.24 -20.62 7.19
C PRO A 257 0.86 -19.30 7.64
N ALA A 258 2.16 -19.08 7.34
CA ALA A 258 2.86 -17.85 7.67
C ALA A 258 2.23 -16.62 7.01
N PHE A 259 1.80 -16.71 5.74
CA PHE A 259 1.08 -15.65 5.04
C PHE A 259 -0.23 -15.30 5.75
N TYR A 260 -1.09 -16.30 5.98
CA TYR A 260 -2.40 -16.07 6.62
C TYR A 260 -2.27 -15.56 8.06
N LEU A 261 -1.31 -16.07 8.83
CA LEU A 261 -1.03 -15.60 10.19
C LEU A 261 -0.50 -14.16 10.20
N SER A 262 0.36 -13.80 9.24
CA SER A 262 0.85 -12.43 9.08
C SER A 262 -0.30 -11.48 8.74
N ILE A 263 -1.12 -11.80 7.73
CA ILE A 263 -2.26 -10.96 7.32
C ILE A 263 -3.26 -10.78 8.47
N LEU A 264 -3.64 -11.84 9.18
CA LEU A 264 -4.59 -11.74 10.29
C LEU A 264 -3.94 -11.22 11.57
N GLY A 265 -2.65 -11.53 11.82
CA GLY A 265 -1.97 -11.15 13.06
C GLY A 265 -1.79 -9.65 13.21
N TRP A 266 -0.98 -9.06 12.36
CA TRP A 266 -0.62 -7.64 12.46
C TRP A 266 -1.14 -6.77 11.30
N TYR A 267 -1.15 -7.33 10.08
CA TYR A 267 -1.42 -6.59 8.85
C TYR A 267 -2.85 -6.02 8.81
N ALA A 268 -3.86 -6.84 9.16
CA ALA A 268 -5.27 -6.44 9.18
C ALA A 268 -5.76 -5.95 10.55
N TRP A 269 -4.86 -5.73 11.52
CA TRP A 269 -5.24 -5.14 12.80
C TRP A 269 -5.58 -3.65 12.62
N PRO A 270 -6.69 -3.11 13.19
CA PRO A 270 -7.66 -3.75 14.08
C PRO A 270 -8.92 -4.27 13.36
N ALA A 271 -8.94 -4.31 12.02
CA ALA A 271 -10.14 -4.66 11.25
C ALA A 271 -10.61 -6.09 11.52
N TRP A 272 -9.69 -7.08 11.62
CA TRP A 272 -10.08 -8.48 11.80
C TRP A 272 -10.80 -8.78 13.12
N PRO A 273 -10.37 -8.29 14.31
CA PRO A 273 -11.12 -8.55 15.54
C PRO A 273 -12.48 -7.86 15.54
N LEU A 274 -12.59 -6.68 14.93
CA LEU A 274 -13.88 -6.00 14.74
C LEU A 274 -14.78 -6.78 13.78
N ALA A 275 -14.23 -7.33 12.71
CA ALA A 275 -14.94 -8.21 11.77
C ALA A 275 -15.43 -9.50 12.45
N ALA A 276 -14.58 -10.17 13.22
CA ALA A 276 -14.95 -11.35 14.00
C ALA A 276 -16.09 -11.05 14.97
N TRP A 277 -16.04 -9.91 15.65
CA TRP A 277 -17.13 -9.45 16.51
C TRP A 277 -18.42 -9.19 15.73
N ALA A 278 -18.34 -8.57 14.55
CA ALA A 278 -19.49 -8.34 13.68
C ALA A 278 -20.16 -9.65 13.28
N LEU A 279 -19.37 -10.66 12.88
CA LEU A 279 -19.85 -12.00 12.52
C LEU A 279 -20.50 -12.71 13.70
N TYR A 280 -19.87 -12.66 14.88
CA TYR A 280 -20.46 -13.23 16.10
C TYR A 280 -21.81 -12.61 16.44
N ARG A 281 -21.95 -11.29 16.35
CA ARG A 281 -23.20 -10.57 16.57
C ARG A 281 -24.25 -10.84 15.50
N GLY A 282 -23.80 -10.89 14.24
CA GLY A 282 -24.65 -11.12 13.06
C GLY A 282 -25.04 -12.59 12.80
N ARG A 283 -24.57 -13.56 13.60
CA ARG A 283 -24.74 -15.00 13.35
C ARG A 283 -26.18 -15.49 13.16
N ARG A 284 -27.17 -14.73 13.66
CA ARG A 284 -28.60 -15.04 13.46
C ARG A 284 -29.19 -14.37 12.22
N GLN A 285 -28.45 -13.45 11.58
CA GLN A 285 -28.90 -12.67 10.43
C GLN A 285 -27.90 -12.81 9.27
N TRP A 286 -27.31 -14.01 9.12
CA TRP A 286 -26.25 -14.27 8.14
C TRP A 286 -26.69 -14.05 6.69
N ARG A 287 -28.00 -14.15 6.36
CA ARG A 287 -28.59 -13.90 5.03
C ARG A 287 -28.86 -12.41 4.77
N THR A 288 -28.02 -11.52 5.26
CA THR A 288 -28.12 -10.09 4.94
C THR A 288 -27.01 -9.69 3.97
N PRO A 289 -27.25 -8.75 3.03
CA PRO A 289 -26.22 -8.28 2.10
C PRO A 289 -24.95 -7.80 2.82
N GLY A 290 -25.10 -7.17 3.98
CA GLY A 290 -24.00 -6.68 4.80
C GLY A 290 -23.10 -7.75 5.43
N ILE A 291 -23.53 -9.01 5.43
CA ILE A 291 -22.70 -10.14 5.88
C ILE A 291 -22.28 -10.99 4.68
N VAL A 292 -23.24 -11.37 3.84
CA VAL A 292 -22.97 -12.29 2.69
C VAL A 292 -21.92 -11.73 1.76
N LEU A 293 -22.02 -10.44 1.38
CA LEU A 293 -21.08 -9.84 0.43
C LEU A 293 -19.64 -9.79 0.98
N PRO A 294 -19.36 -9.16 2.13
CA PRO A 294 -17.97 -9.09 2.60
C PRO A 294 -17.42 -10.45 3.04
N VAL A 295 -18.24 -11.36 3.59
CA VAL A 295 -17.81 -12.72 3.92
C VAL A 295 -17.50 -13.52 2.66
N GLY A 296 -18.37 -13.46 1.64
CA GLY A 296 -18.15 -14.13 0.36
C GLY A 296 -16.88 -13.62 -0.33
N ALA A 297 -16.65 -12.30 -0.32
CA ALA A 297 -15.43 -11.70 -0.84
C ALA A 297 -14.19 -12.16 -0.06
N LEU A 298 -14.24 -12.14 1.27
CA LEU A 298 -13.13 -12.56 2.12
C LEU A 298 -12.77 -14.03 1.91
N LEU A 299 -13.76 -14.91 2.01
CA LEU A 299 -13.54 -16.35 1.85
C LEU A 299 -13.11 -16.70 0.42
N GLY A 300 -13.70 -16.05 -0.58
CA GLY A 300 -13.31 -16.23 -1.97
C GLY A 300 -11.86 -15.83 -2.23
N LEU A 301 -11.42 -14.69 -1.72
CA LEU A 301 -10.02 -14.23 -1.83
C LEU A 301 -9.06 -15.16 -1.07
N LEU A 302 -9.42 -15.56 0.16
CA LEU A 302 -8.59 -16.50 0.92
C LEU A 302 -8.46 -17.85 0.19
N ALA A 303 -9.55 -18.35 -0.38
CA ALA A 303 -9.53 -19.58 -1.18
C ALA A 303 -8.72 -19.42 -2.48
N LEU A 304 -8.86 -18.27 -3.16
CA LEU A 304 -8.09 -17.96 -4.35
C LEU A 304 -6.59 -17.98 -4.06
N TYR A 305 -6.15 -17.34 -2.97
CA TYR A 305 -4.73 -17.26 -2.62
C TYR A 305 -4.11 -18.57 -2.12
N VAL A 306 -4.89 -19.63 -1.90
CA VAL A 306 -4.36 -21.00 -1.73
C VAL A 306 -3.69 -21.50 -3.02
N PHE A 307 -4.16 -21.05 -4.18
CA PHE A 307 -3.61 -21.42 -5.49
C PHE A 307 -2.51 -20.45 -5.96
N ASP A 308 -2.23 -19.38 -5.24
CA ASP A 308 -1.17 -18.45 -5.54
C ASP A 308 0.20 -19.05 -5.22
N THR A 309 1.10 -19.09 -6.19
CA THR A 309 2.45 -19.65 -6.00
C THR A 309 3.33 -18.81 -5.10
N ASP A 310 3.06 -17.50 -5.01
CA ASP A 310 3.83 -16.57 -4.16
C ASP A 310 2.96 -15.43 -3.60
N PRO A 311 2.03 -15.75 -2.66
CA PRO A 311 1.20 -14.75 -2.04
C PRO A 311 2.05 -13.85 -1.13
N GLY A 312 2.19 -12.59 -1.50
CA GLY A 312 2.91 -11.58 -0.74
C GLY A 312 1.97 -10.65 0.05
N GLU A 313 2.55 -9.74 0.82
CA GLU A 313 1.78 -8.75 1.58
C GLU A 313 1.01 -7.77 0.67
N GLU A 314 1.46 -7.56 -0.57
CA GLU A 314 0.78 -6.71 -1.54
C GLU A 314 -0.61 -7.24 -1.89
N GLN A 315 -0.74 -8.56 -2.06
CA GLN A 315 -2.03 -9.22 -2.28
C GLN A 315 -2.93 -9.14 -1.06
N GLY A 316 -2.34 -9.04 0.13
CA GLY A 316 -3.05 -8.84 1.38
C GLY A 316 -3.88 -7.55 1.44
N LEU A 317 -3.53 -6.52 0.63
CA LEU A 317 -4.27 -5.26 0.59
C LEU A 317 -5.76 -5.48 0.28
N ILE A 318 -6.08 -6.30 -0.71
CA ILE A 318 -7.48 -6.53 -1.12
C ILE A 318 -8.29 -7.18 0.01
N LEU A 319 -7.68 -8.02 0.84
CA LEU A 319 -8.33 -8.65 2.00
C LEU A 319 -8.77 -7.65 3.07
N LEU A 320 -8.13 -6.47 3.13
CA LEU A 320 -8.49 -5.42 4.07
C LEU A 320 -9.88 -4.82 3.80
N LEU A 321 -10.33 -4.82 2.54
CA LEU A 321 -11.62 -4.24 2.14
C LEU A 321 -12.81 -4.95 2.80
N PRO A 322 -13.01 -6.28 2.63
CA PRO A 322 -14.10 -6.98 3.28
C PRO A 322 -13.97 -6.98 4.82
N LEU A 323 -12.76 -7.02 5.36
CA LEU A 323 -12.52 -6.92 6.81
C LEU A 323 -12.91 -5.56 7.36
N ALA A 324 -12.59 -4.46 6.65
CA ALA A 324 -12.97 -3.11 7.05
C ALA A 324 -14.49 -2.89 6.99
N LEU A 325 -15.19 -3.45 5.99
CA LEU A 325 -16.65 -3.42 5.90
C LEU A 325 -17.30 -4.12 7.11
N LEU A 326 -16.88 -5.35 7.41
CA LEU A 326 -17.36 -6.08 8.57
C LEU A 326 -17.01 -5.35 9.86
N GLY A 327 -15.77 -4.87 9.98
CA GLY A 327 -15.29 -4.11 11.14
C GLY A 327 -16.12 -2.85 11.40
N ALA A 328 -16.51 -2.14 10.35
CA ALA A 328 -17.37 -0.96 10.45
C ALA A 328 -18.73 -1.29 11.06
N SER A 329 -19.35 -2.41 10.67
CA SER A 329 -20.62 -2.85 11.24
C SER A 329 -20.47 -3.32 12.69
N GLY A 330 -19.34 -3.95 13.04
CA GLY A 330 -19.03 -4.45 14.38
C GLY A 330 -18.79 -3.33 15.39
N LEU A 331 -18.23 -2.22 14.94
CA LEU A 331 -17.84 -1.09 15.80
C LEU A 331 -19.01 -0.51 16.59
N TYR A 332 -20.18 -0.34 15.95
CA TYR A 332 -21.38 0.21 16.60
C TYR A 332 -22.02 -0.74 17.61
N THR A 333 -21.69 -2.00 17.57
CA THR A 333 -22.19 -3.03 18.48
C THR A 333 -21.15 -3.49 19.51
N LEU A 334 -20.00 -2.83 19.53
CA LEU A 334 -18.88 -3.19 20.40
C LEU A 334 -19.26 -2.98 21.88
N ARG A 335 -18.93 -3.96 22.73
CA ARG A 335 -19.15 -3.85 24.16
C ARG A 335 -18.32 -2.68 24.74
N ARG A 336 -18.87 -1.97 25.71
CA ARG A 336 -18.19 -0.81 26.33
C ARG A 336 -16.76 -1.14 26.79
N GLY A 337 -16.55 -2.29 27.43
CA GLY A 337 -15.23 -2.73 27.88
C GLY A 337 -14.24 -2.89 26.71
N ALA A 338 -14.66 -3.54 25.61
CA ALA A 338 -13.82 -3.70 24.44
C ALA A 338 -13.53 -2.35 23.72
N ALA A 339 -14.51 -1.46 23.67
CA ALA A 339 -14.34 -0.11 23.13
C ALA A 339 -13.33 0.71 23.96
N TYR A 340 -13.41 0.64 25.29
CA TYR A 340 -12.43 1.27 26.17
C TYR A 340 -11.04 0.60 26.09
N ALA A 341 -10.97 -0.72 25.96
CA ALA A 341 -9.71 -1.44 25.78
C ALA A 341 -9.00 -0.98 24.50
N LEU A 342 -9.71 -0.91 23.37
CA LEU A 342 -9.14 -0.41 22.11
C LEU A 342 -8.69 1.05 22.21
N LEU A 343 -9.51 1.89 22.87
CA LEU A 343 -9.21 3.30 23.08
C LEU A 343 -7.92 3.50 23.89
N TRP A 344 -7.85 2.89 25.07
CA TRP A 344 -6.70 3.03 25.96
C TRP A 344 -5.45 2.35 25.41
N PHE A 345 -5.60 1.20 24.77
CA PHE A 345 -4.49 0.54 24.08
C PHE A 345 -3.90 1.45 23.00
N GLY A 346 -4.74 2.11 22.19
CA GLY A 346 -4.28 3.07 21.19
C GLY A 346 -3.54 4.27 21.81
N ILE A 347 -4.11 4.88 22.86
CA ILE A 347 -3.48 6.02 23.54
C ILE A 347 -2.10 5.63 24.11
N MET A 348 -2.03 4.50 24.83
CA MET A 348 -0.78 4.03 25.43
C MET A 348 0.25 3.64 24.39
N LEU A 349 -0.14 2.89 23.36
CA LEU A 349 0.77 2.46 22.29
C LEU A 349 1.37 3.65 21.54
N PHE A 350 0.52 4.56 21.06
CA PHE A 350 1.00 5.68 20.24
C PHE A 350 1.70 6.76 21.09
N GLY A 351 1.32 6.90 22.36
CA GLY A 351 2.08 7.71 23.33
C GLY A 351 3.47 7.14 23.59
N PHE A 352 3.57 5.83 23.77
CA PHE A 352 4.87 5.15 23.94
C PHE A 352 5.72 5.25 22.67
N LEU A 353 5.16 5.01 21.49
CA LEU A 353 5.88 5.16 20.22
C LEU A 353 6.39 6.59 20.01
N ALA A 354 5.58 7.59 20.36
CA ALA A 354 6.01 8.99 20.30
C ALA A 354 7.20 9.26 21.23
N LEU A 355 7.14 8.76 22.48
CA LEU A 355 8.26 8.87 23.42
C LEU A 355 9.53 8.23 22.84
N VAL A 356 9.41 7.03 22.29
CA VAL A 356 10.53 6.32 21.66
C VAL A 356 11.10 7.14 20.50
N LEU A 357 10.25 7.64 19.60
CA LEU A 357 10.71 8.46 18.46
C LEU A 357 11.44 9.72 18.92
N TRP A 358 10.91 10.43 19.92
CA TRP A 358 11.58 11.62 20.47
C TRP A 358 12.91 11.32 21.15
N VAL A 359 13.01 10.21 21.90
CA VAL A 359 14.27 9.78 22.54
C VAL A 359 15.31 9.39 21.47
N TYR A 360 14.89 8.66 20.42
CA TYR A 360 15.78 8.30 19.31
C TYR A 360 16.24 9.53 18.53
N TRP A 361 15.33 10.49 18.27
CA TRP A 361 15.67 11.76 17.61
C TRP A 361 16.67 12.58 18.46
N SER A 362 16.43 12.70 19.76
CA SER A 362 17.34 13.38 20.70
C SER A 362 18.73 12.74 20.69
N ALA A 363 18.80 11.41 20.68
CA ALA A 363 20.08 10.70 20.59
C ALA A 363 20.77 10.90 19.24
N HIS A 364 19.99 10.94 18.14
CA HIS A 364 20.52 11.10 16.79
C HIS A 364 21.02 12.53 16.52
N ASP A 365 20.21 13.56 16.81
CA ASP A 365 20.49 14.95 16.43
C ASP A 365 21.24 15.72 17.55
N LEU A 366 20.91 15.46 18.83
CA LEU A 366 21.49 16.16 19.99
C LEU A 366 22.59 15.36 20.70
N GLY A 367 22.80 14.09 20.33
CA GLY A 367 23.78 13.23 20.99
C GLY A 367 23.40 12.77 22.41
N SER A 368 22.17 12.99 22.84
CA SER A 368 21.69 12.65 24.20
C SER A 368 20.42 11.77 24.13
N PRO A 369 20.38 10.64 24.84
CA PRO A 369 21.39 10.06 25.76
C PRO A 369 22.64 9.50 25.04
N ALA A 370 23.80 9.74 25.57
CA ALA A 370 25.10 9.43 24.95
C ALA A 370 25.27 7.93 24.59
N ARG A 371 24.77 7.01 25.43
CA ARG A 371 24.84 5.56 25.16
C ARG A 371 24.05 5.18 23.90
N LEU A 372 22.88 5.77 23.72
CA LEU A 372 22.03 5.51 22.55
C LEU A 372 22.64 6.16 21.30
N ALA A 373 23.13 7.39 21.41
CA ALA A 373 23.84 8.10 20.34
C ALA A 373 25.04 7.28 19.84
N ALA A 374 25.90 6.78 20.73
CA ALA A 374 27.03 5.93 20.38
C ALA A 374 26.58 4.62 19.70
N ARG A 375 25.43 4.06 20.07
CA ARG A 375 24.85 2.88 19.38
C ARG A 375 24.36 3.22 17.97
N LEU A 376 23.69 4.36 17.80
CA LEU A 376 23.22 4.82 16.49
C LEU A 376 24.38 5.10 15.55
N THR A 377 25.45 5.73 16.01
CA THR A 377 26.68 5.96 15.25
C THR A 377 27.31 4.63 14.80
N ARG A 378 27.39 3.62 15.69
CA ARG A 378 27.87 2.28 15.33
C ARG A 378 26.99 1.58 14.29
N LEU A 379 25.72 1.92 14.22
CA LEU A 379 24.78 1.43 13.19
C LEU A 379 24.84 2.26 11.89
N GLY A 380 25.80 3.21 11.78
CA GLY A 380 25.98 4.06 10.60
C GLY A 380 24.95 5.19 10.47
N MET A 381 24.17 5.43 11.52
CA MET A 381 23.30 6.60 11.59
C MET A 381 24.09 7.78 12.15
N THR A 382 24.74 8.52 11.28
CA THR A 382 25.54 9.71 11.63
C THR A 382 24.70 10.95 11.40
N GLY A 383 24.28 11.63 12.46
CA GLY A 383 23.47 12.85 12.38
C GLY A 383 23.77 13.86 13.48
N VAL A 384 24.68 13.51 14.41
CA VAL A 384 25.01 14.39 15.53
C VAL A 384 25.54 15.74 15.02
N GLY A 385 24.83 16.82 15.37
CA GLY A 385 25.18 18.19 14.98
C GLY A 385 24.48 18.73 13.75
N VAL A 386 23.65 17.96 13.05
CA VAL A 386 22.84 18.43 11.92
C VAL A 386 21.41 18.68 12.39
N LEU A 387 21.22 19.67 13.25
CA LEU A 387 19.87 20.07 13.66
C LEU A 387 19.10 20.61 12.44
N ARG A 388 17.97 20.00 12.15
CA ARG A 388 17.04 20.46 11.11
C ARG A 388 15.85 21.17 11.75
N PRO A 389 15.86 22.53 11.82
CA PRO A 389 14.84 23.27 12.56
C PRO A 389 13.41 23.02 12.07
N TRP A 390 13.24 22.85 10.76
CA TRP A 390 11.95 22.58 10.15
C TRP A 390 11.39 21.19 10.55
N ALA A 391 12.26 20.16 10.64
CA ALA A 391 11.88 18.81 11.05
C ALA A 391 11.44 18.80 12.52
N LEU A 392 12.20 19.48 13.37
CA LEU A 392 11.84 19.68 14.77
C LEU A 392 10.49 20.42 14.90
N ALA A 393 10.33 21.54 14.21
CA ALA A 393 9.08 22.33 14.23
C ALA A 393 7.88 21.49 13.80
N LEU A 394 8.03 20.71 12.71
CA LEU A 394 6.98 19.82 12.23
C LEU A 394 6.68 18.70 13.23
N GLY A 395 7.71 18.07 13.81
CA GLY A 395 7.54 17.03 14.85
C GLY A 395 6.82 17.56 16.08
N VAL A 396 7.15 18.76 16.55
CA VAL A 396 6.47 19.43 17.66
C VAL A 396 5.02 19.74 17.28
N ALA A 397 4.78 20.31 16.10
CA ALA A 397 3.43 20.64 15.62
C ALA A 397 2.53 19.40 15.54
N VAL A 398 3.03 18.29 15.00
CA VAL A 398 2.30 17.02 14.90
C VAL A 398 2.02 16.44 16.29
N THR A 399 2.99 16.53 17.22
CA THR A 399 2.80 16.08 18.62
C THR A 399 1.76 16.92 19.35
N LEU A 400 1.82 18.25 19.22
CA LEU A 400 0.81 19.13 19.81
C LEU A 400 -0.58 18.90 19.21
N ALA A 401 -0.66 18.69 17.90
CA ALA A 401 -1.93 18.36 17.23
C ALA A 401 -2.55 17.07 17.79
N TRP A 402 -1.73 16.03 18.04
CA TRP A 402 -2.18 14.80 18.68
C TRP A 402 -2.69 15.01 20.10
N VAL A 403 -1.94 15.72 20.93
CA VAL A 403 -2.35 16.05 22.32
C VAL A 403 -3.65 16.85 22.32
N MET A 404 -3.75 17.88 21.49
CA MET A 404 -4.97 18.69 21.36
C MET A 404 -6.15 17.86 20.86
N PHE A 405 -5.93 16.95 19.91
CA PHE A 405 -6.95 16.03 19.44
C PHE A 405 -7.48 15.15 20.57
N LEU A 406 -6.60 14.53 21.37
CA LEU A 406 -7.00 13.70 22.52
C LEU A 406 -7.78 14.51 23.58
N ALA A 407 -7.39 15.76 23.82
CA ALA A 407 -8.05 16.64 24.79
C ALA A 407 -9.47 17.07 24.34
N ARG A 408 -9.68 17.17 23.01
CA ARG A 408 -10.94 17.70 22.44
C ARG A 408 -11.88 16.65 21.88
N ILE A 409 -11.45 15.39 21.77
CA ILE A 409 -12.27 14.35 21.17
C ILE A 409 -13.51 14.03 22.01
N ARG A 410 -14.68 14.18 21.41
CA ARG A 410 -15.96 13.93 22.07
C ARG A 410 -16.26 12.43 22.19
N ARG A 411 -17.09 12.05 23.15
CA ARG A 411 -17.58 10.68 23.30
C ARG A 411 -18.49 10.34 22.12
N SER A 412 -18.14 9.30 21.38
CA SER A 412 -18.92 8.77 20.26
C SER A 412 -18.59 7.28 20.04
N PRO A 413 -19.44 6.51 19.36
CA PRO A 413 -19.14 5.11 18.99
C PRO A 413 -17.88 4.98 18.13
N LEU A 414 -17.57 6.01 17.34
CA LEU A 414 -16.36 6.05 16.49
C LEU A 414 -15.08 6.39 17.25
N ARG A 415 -15.19 6.89 18.50
CA ARG A 415 -14.00 7.36 19.25
C ARG A 415 -12.87 6.35 19.34
N PRO A 416 -13.09 5.04 19.61
CA PRO A 416 -11.98 4.08 19.70
C PRO A 416 -11.22 3.94 18.40
N ILE A 417 -11.92 3.77 17.27
CA ILE A 417 -11.28 3.62 15.95
C ILE A 417 -10.68 4.95 15.48
N LEU A 418 -11.30 6.07 15.77
CA LEU A 418 -10.78 7.39 15.42
C LEU A 418 -9.49 7.70 16.16
N VAL A 419 -9.40 7.37 17.46
CA VAL A 419 -8.15 7.50 18.23
C VAL A 419 -7.07 6.55 17.73
N TRP A 420 -7.43 5.33 17.37
CA TRP A 420 -6.50 4.38 16.77
C TRP A 420 -5.92 4.91 15.45
N THR A 421 -6.79 5.28 14.51
CA THR A 421 -6.38 5.77 13.18
C THR A 421 -5.60 7.08 13.27
N ALA A 422 -6.05 8.03 14.10
CA ALA A 422 -5.33 9.29 14.31
C ALA A 422 -3.98 9.06 15.00
N GLY A 423 -3.87 8.06 15.90
CA GLY A 423 -2.61 7.67 16.53
C GLY A 423 -1.63 7.06 15.55
N MET A 424 -2.11 6.23 14.62
CA MET A 424 -1.27 5.72 13.52
C MET A 424 -0.78 6.85 12.61
N THR A 425 -1.69 7.74 12.21
CA THR A 425 -1.36 8.93 11.40
C THR A 425 -0.32 9.80 12.10
N PHE A 426 -0.51 10.04 13.39
CA PHE A 426 0.42 10.77 14.23
C PHE A 426 1.80 10.12 14.28
N SER A 427 1.86 8.82 14.59
CA SER A 427 3.14 8.10 14.71
C SER A 427 3.89 8.03 13.39
N TRP A 428 3.17 7.82 12.27
CA TRP A 428 3.73 7.85 10.93
C TRP A 428 4.22 9.24 10.54
N GLY A 429 3.38 10.26 10.74
CA GLY A 429 3.76 11.65 10.47
C GLY A 429 4.96 12.10 11.30
N LEU A 430 5.03 11.71 12.57
CA LEU A 430 6.17 12.00 13.44
C LEU A 430 7.43 11.27 12.99
N LEU A 431 7.33 9.99 12.61
CA LEU A 431 8.43 9.22 12.05
C LEU A 431 8.98 9.88 10.79
N MET A 432 8.10 10.25 9.85
CA MET A 432 8.52 10.90 8.60
C MET A 432 9.09 12.30 8.85
N ALA A 433 8.48 13.08 9.73
CA ALA A 433 8.99 14.41 10.06
C ALA A 433 10.42 14.38 10.62
N LEU A 434 10.72 13.46 11.54
CA LEU A 434 11.99 13.40 12.24
C LEU A 434 13.05 12.55 11.53
N PHE A 435 12.64 11.45 10.86
CA PHE A 435 13.55 10.40 10.40
C PHE A 435 13.53 10.14 8.89
N GLN A 436 12.74 10.85 8.09
CA GLN A 436 12.69 10.60 6.64
C GLN A 436 14.08 10.61 6.00
N ALA A 437 14.91 11.59 6.31
CA ALA A 437 16.23 11.71 5.71
C ALA A 437 17.24 10.63 6.18
N PRO A 438 17.36 10.28 7.48
CA PRO A 438 18.14 9.12 7.91
C PRO A 438 17.64 7.80 7.30
N LEU A 439 16.31 7.63 7.18
CA LEU A 439 15.73 6.44 6.55
C LEU A 439 16.06 6.39 5.06
N ASP A 440 15.98 7.52 4.36
CA ASP A 440 16.33 7.60 2.94
C ASP A 440 17.80 7.22 2.70
N GLN A 441 18.73 7.74 3.48
CA GLN A 441 20.14 7.37 3.39
C GLN A 441 20.37 5.86 3.57
N ARG A 442 19.60 5.22 4.46
CA ARG A 442 19.74 3.79 4.75
C ARG A 442 19.04 2.89 3.73
N LEU A 443 17.89 3.31 3.23
CA LEU A 443 17.02 2.47 2.39
C LEU A 443 17.23 2.67 0.90
N SER A 444 17.81 3.81 0.47
CA SER A 444 18.10 4.09 -0.94
C SER A 444 19.53 3.70 -1.35
N TYR A 445 19.74 3.54 -2.65
CA TYR A 445 21.06 3.34 -3.23
C TYR A 445 21.72 4.67 -3.68
N ALA A 446 21.15 5.81 -3.33
CA ALA A 446 21.63 7.13 -3.76
C ALA A 446 23.07 7.41 -3.34
N SER A 447 23.46 7.03 -2.11
CA SER A 447 24.81 7.22 -1.58
C SER A 447 25.86 6.43 -2.36
N VAL A 448 25.58 5.16 -2.66
CA VAL A 448 26.48 4.31 -3.46
C VAL A 448 26.51 4.79 -4.92
N GLY A 449 25.35 5.16 -5.48
CA GLY A 449 25.24 5.73 -6.81
C GLY A 449 26.06 7.01 -6.98
N ALA A 450 26.05 7.91 -6.00
CA ALA A 450 26.86 9.13 -5.99
C ALA A 450 28.36 8.83 -6.02
N VAL A 451 28.82 7.82 -5.30
CA VAL A 451 30.22 7.37 -5.32
C VAL A 451 30.61 6.83 -6.70
N LEU A 452 29.74 6.00 -7.31
CA LEU A 452 29.98 5.49 -8.67
C LEU A 452 30.02 6.63 -9.68
N ALA A 453 29.12 7.60 -9.58
CA ALA A 453 29.09 8.79 -10.45
C ALA A 453 30.37 9.63 -10.34
N ALA A 454 30.95 9.74 -9.13
CA ALA A 454 32.16 10.52 -8.89
C ALA A 454 33.44 9.84 -9.38
N ARG A 455 33.48 8.49 -9.43
CA ARG A 455 34.69 7.72 -9.77
C ARG A 455 34.73 7.20 -11.19
N VAL A 456 33.59 6.91 -11.79
CA VAL A 456 33.50 6.35 -13.13
C VAL A 456 33.13 7.45 -14.13
N PRO A 457 33.89 7.63 -15.22
CA PRO A 457 33.57 8.59 -16.27
C PRO A 457 32.18 8.35 -16.89
N PRO A 458 31.47 9.38 -17.37
CA PRO A 458 30.12 9.25 -17.94
C PRO A 458 30.04 8.35 -19.18
N THR A 459 31.14 8.26 -19.92
CA THR A 459 31.24 7.49 -21.17
C THR A 459 31.55 6.02 -20.95
N GLU A 460 31.95 5.64 -19.74
CA GLU A 460 32.37 4.28 -19.42
C GLU A 460 31.24 3.48 -18.77
N CYS A 461 31.24 2.17 -19.04
CA CYS A 461 30.29 1.24 -18.43
C CYS A 461 30.90 0.51 -17.24
N ILE A 462 30.03 0.03 -16.36
CA ILE A 462 30.37 -0.78 -15.20
C ILE A 462 29.75 -2.16 -15.40
N GLN A 463 30.56 -3.21 -15.51
CA GLN A 463 30.04 -4.57 -15.43
C GLN A 463 29.77 -4.96 -13.98
N THR A 464 28.76 -5.80 -13.74
CA THR A 464 28.32 -6.16 -12.39
C THR A 464 28.44 -7.66 -12.15
N TYR A 465 29.01 -8.04 -11.00
CA TYR A 465 29.11 -9.43 -10.58
C TYR A 465 28.39 -9.63 -9.23
N GLN A 466 27.52 -10.62 -9.15
CA GLN A 466 26.66 -10.93 -7.99
C GLN A 466 25.68 -9.81 -7.57
N VAL A 467 25.55 -8.74 -8.36
CA VAL A 467 24.58 -7.66 -8.11
C VAL A 467 23.21 -8.06 -8.67
N ARG A 468 22.20 -8.04 -7.82
CA ARG A 468 20.81 -8.35 -8.25
C ARG A 468 20.31 -7.36 -9.28
N SER A 469 19.47 -7.81 -10.22
CA SER A 469 18.98 -6.99 -11.34
C SER A 469 18.32 -5.68 -10.86
N GLN A 470 17.52 -5.73 -9.81
CA GLN A 470 16.88 -4.55 -9.22
C GLN A 470 17.92 -3.56 -8.68
N GLN A 471 18.89 -4.02 -7.91
CA GLN A 471 19.95 -3.18 -7.34
C GLN A 471 20.79 -2.54 -8.44
N ARG A 472 21.16 -3.31 -9.46
CA ARG A 472 21.90 -2.82 -10.64
C ARG A 472 21.17 -1.66 -11.30
N LEU A 473 19.86 -1.77 -11.51
CA LEU A 473 19.06 -0.75 -12.18
C LEU A 473 18.85 0.49 -11.28
N LEU A 474 18.70 0.32 -9.98
CA LEU A 474 18.66 1.45 -9.04
C LEU A 474 20.01 2.17 -8.96
N LEU A 475 21.13 1.43 -8.95
CA LEU A 475 22.47 2.01 -9.02
C LEU A 475 22.71 2.73 -10.35
N ALA A 476 22.22 2.17 -11.48
CA ALA A 476 22.26 2.83 -12.78
C ALA A 476 21.47 4.16 -12.79
N TYR A 477 20.29 4.16 -12.19
CA TYR A 477 19.48 5.37 -12.04
C TYR A 477 20.20 6.45 -11.22
N HIS A 478 20.73 6.08 -10.04
CA HIS A 478 21.36 7.05 -9.13
C HIS A 478 22.75 7.49 -9.58
N SER A 479 23.50 6.66 -10.29
CA SER A 479 24.83 7.01 -10.79
C SER A 479 24.80 7.71 -12.15
N GLY A 480 23.73 7.56 -12.91
CA GLY A 480 23.69 7.97 -14.31
C GLY A 480 24.69 7.20 -15.20
N ARG A 481 25.18 6.05 -14.72
CA ARG A 481 26.13 5.20 -15.45
C ARG A 481 25.42 3.99 -16.03
N MET A 482 25.98 3.44 -17.12
CA MET A 482 25.51 2.17 -17.66
C MET A 482 26.08 1.03 -16.80
N LEU A 483 25.20 0.30 -16.09
CA LEU A 483 25.56 -0.91 -15.37
C LEU A 483 25.09 -2.13 -16.18
N ALA A 484 26.03 -2.94 -16.63
CA ALA A 484 25.81 -4.10 -17.48
C ALA A 484 25.98 -5.42 -16.71
N PRO A 485 25.38 -6.55 -17.15
CA PRO A 485 25.74 -7.88 -16.68
C PRO A 485 27.23 -8.20 -16.92
N ALA A 486 27.74 -9.27 -16.27
CA ALA A 486 29.16 -9.63 -16.31
C ALA A 486 29.71 -9.94 -17.71
N ASP A 487 28.85 -10.23 -18.68
CA ASP A 487 29.25 -10.69 -20.02
C ASP A 487 29.64 -9.56 -20.99
N ILE A 488 29.49 -8.32 -20.59
CA ILE A 488 29.79 -7.15 -21.40
C ILE A 488 31.11 -6.56 -20.88
N GLY A 489 32.20 -6.70 -21.65
CA GLY A 489 33.51 -6.19 -21.27
C GLY A 489 33.51 -4.67 -21.05
N CYS A 490 33.48 -4.23 -19.77
CA CYS A 490 33.57 -2.84 -19.35
C CYS A 490 34.92 -2.61 -18.65
N ALA A 491 35.39 -1.36 -18.64
CA ALA A 491 36.62 -0.96 -17.94
C ALA A 491 36.47 -0.98 -16.40
N TRP A 492 35.25 -1.06 -15.89
CA TRP A 492 34.95 -1.09 -14.47
C TRP A 492 34.14 -2.32 -14.10
N LEU A 493 34.39 -2.85 -12.89
CA LEU A 493 33.67 -3.99 -12.33
C LEU A 493 33.16 -3.64 -10.94
N LEU A 494 31.83 -3.80 -10.73
CA LEU A 494 31.17 -3.68 -9.44
C LEU A 494 30.78 -5.08 -8.94
N VAL A 495 31.29 -5.43 -7.77
CA VAL A 495 31.03 -6.71 -7.11
C VAL A 495 30.21 -6.47 -5.86
N GLU A 496 29.12 -7.22 -5.67
CA GLU A 496 28.38 -7.26 -4.41
C GLU A 496 28.80 -8.49 -3.61
N THR A 497 29.16 -8.30 -2.34
CA THR A 497 29.43 -9.39 -1.41
C THR A 497 28.57 -9.22 -0.17
N ARG A 498 28.22 -10.32 0.48
CA ARG A 498 27.63 -10.27 1.82
C ARG A 498 28.73 -10.35 2.85
N GLN A 499 28.55 -9.72 3.99
CA GLN A 499 29.55 -9.66 5.08
C GLN A 499 30.09 -11.04 5.52
N ARG A 500 29.39 -12.13 5.22
CA ARG A 500 29.77 -13.52 5.56
C ARG A 500 30.33 -14.30 4.40
N ASP A 501 30.30 -13.75 3.19
CA ASP A 501 30.77 -14.44 1.99
C ASP A 501 32.26 -14.21 1.84
N ILE A 502 32.97 -15.23 1.35
CA ILE A 502 34.35 -15.09 0.96
C ILE A 502 34.40 -14.18 -0.28
N GLU A 503 35.29 -13.18 -0.25
CA GLU A 503 35.45 -12.28 -1.39
C GLU A 503 35.78 -13.13 -2.64
N PRO A 504 35.02 -12.98 -3.74
CA PRO A 504 35.23 -13.80 -4.93
C PRO A 504 36.64 -13.57 -5.49
N HIS A 505 37.24 -14.62 -5.98
CA HIS A 505 38.56 -14.51 -6.62
C HIS A 505 38.42 -13.71 -7.92
N ILE A 506 38.96 -12.50 -7.93
CA ILE A 506 38.95 -11.60 -9.09
C ILE A 506 40.32 -11.65 -9.76
N SER A 507 40.34 -11.67 -11.11
CA SER A 507 41.59 -11.68 -11.89
C SER A 507 42.53 -10.55 -11.43
N PRO A 508 43.87 -10.79 -11.43
CA PRO A 508 44.88 -9.79 -11.07
C PRO A 508 44.87 -8.52 -11.95
N ASP A 509 44.20 -8.56 -13.09
CA ASP A 509 44.02 -7.41 -13.99
C ASP A 509 43.11 -6.31 -13.43
N TRP A 510 42.37 -6.62 -12.34
CA TRP A 510 41.47 -5.72 -11.70
C TRP A 510 42.08 -5.14 -10.41
N VAL A 511 42.09 -3.83 -10.30
CA VAL A 511 42.57 -3.11 -9.11
C VAL A 511 41.38 -2.56 -8.33
N LYS A 512 41.27 -2.89 -7.03
CA LYS A 512 40.22 -2.34 -6.15
C LYS A 512 40.44 -0.86 -5.98
N VAL A 513 39.44 -0.04 -6.38
CA VAL A 513 39.46 1.42 -6.30
C VAL A 513 38.63 1.91 -5.12
N TRP A 514 37.59 1.17 -4.78
CA TRP A 514 36.70 1.54 -3.68
C TRP A 514 35.96 0.34 -3.11
N ASP A 515 35.68 0.40 -1.82
CA ASP A 515 34.75 -0.49 -1.14
C ASP A 515 33.84 0.31 -0.20
N GLY A 516 32.61 -0.15 -0.04
CA GLY A 516 31.65 0.48 0.84
C GLY A 516 30.27 -0.15 0.77
N ALA A 517 29.38 0.39 1.59
CA ALA A 517 28.00 -0.04 1.70
C ALA A 517 27.08 1.17 1.82
N ARG A 518 25.77 0.92 1.76
CA ARG A 518 24.81 1.94 2.16
C ARG A 518 24.99 2.28 3.65
N PRO A 519 24.78 3.53 4.08
CA PRO A 519 24.88 3.90 5.49
C PRO A 519 24.04 2.99 6.39
N GLY A 520 24.67 2.38 7.39
CA GLY A 520 24.01 1.47 8.33
C GLY A 520 23.62 0.09 7.80
N ASP A 521 23.92 -0.23 6.56
CA ASP A 521 23.77 -1.57 6.00
C ASP A 521 25.12 -2.30 6.03
N ARG A 522 25.13 -3.47 6.64
CA ARG A 522 26.28 -4.36 6.69
C ARG A 522 26.06 -5.64 5.88
N SER A 523 24.88 -5.80 5.30
CA SER A 523 24.54 -7.00 4.54
C SER A 523 25.08 -6.97 3.11
N ASP A 524 25.02 -5.81 2.47
CA ASP A 524 25.35 -5.62 1.06
C ASP A 524 26.60 -4.73 0.98
N LEU A 525 27.77 -5.34 0.73
CA LEU A 525 29.04 -4.64 0.52
C LEU A 525 29.32 -4.56 -0.97
N PHE A 526 29.71 -3.38 -1.45
CA PHE A 526 30.06 -3.13 -2.84
C PHE A 526 31.54 -2.85 -2.97
N HIS A 527 32.20 -3.52 -3.92
CA HIS A 527 33.58 -3.32 -4.27
C HIS A 527 33.68 -2.87 -5.72
N LEU A 528 34.28 -1.71 -5.95
CA LEU A 528 34.51 -1.18 -7.29
C LEU A 528 35.96 -1.42 -7.70
N TYR A 529 36.14 -2.03 -8.84
CA TYR A 529 37.45 -2.31 -9.45
C TYR A 529 37.57 -1.57 -10.78
N GLY A 530 38.76 -1.08 -11.09
CA GLY A 530 39.15 -0.58 -12.41
C GLY A 530 40.07 -1.60 -13.10
N HIS A 531 39.94 -1.73 -14.42
CA HIS A 531 40.87 -2.53 -15.22
C HIS A 531 42.22 -1.81 -15.28
N ARG A 532 43.34 -2.55 -15.19
CA ARG A 532 44.69 -1.99 -15.31
C ARG A 532 44.97 -1.45 -16.70
#